data_39cf2dd00a1df819cf51f6fc2fbb5d1b
#
_entry.id   39cf2dd00a1df819cf51f6fc2fbb5d1b
#
_cell.length_a   1.000
_cell.length_b   1.000
_cell.length_c   1.000
_cell.angle_alpha   90.00
_cell.angle_beta   90.00
_cell.angle_gamma   90.00
#
_symmetry.space_group_name_H-M   'P 1'
#
loop_
_entity.id
_entity.type
_entity.pdbx_description
1 polymer ?
#
loop_
_entity_poly.entity_id
_entity_poly.type
_entity_poly.pdbx_seq_one_letter_code
_entity_poly.pdbx_strand_id
1 'polypeptide(L)'
;MARNKYDVDEVLEDKFDLNQLKRLLAYLIPYRKRFVSVGFMMLSASAFTMLIPQFFQKVMDVCIPNKDMKGIAFYSFLTLLAAFYSAFSLRYKIKYTNQIGQQIIHDMRYDIFEHLQELPFSYYDDRPHGKIQVRVVNYVNSISDLLSNGILNTITDLCNLVFIIVFMLILNVRLTLVCLCGLPILAIVIVVIKKKQRTAWQVQSNKQSNLNAYIAESINGIRVTQSFVREDVNSGIFNNLSGSYRKSWMRAVMFNFTMGPSIDIISIITTAAIYVLGVSWMINGETGITVGVLVAFTAYIGRFWAPINTLAGFYNSLLTAISYLERIFETIDEPVVVKDREDVVEMPPIHGDVAFDHVTFSYEPGVPILKDVSFHANQGQSFAVVGPTGAGKTTLVNLLSRFYNVDSGRILIDGVDIAGVTIRSLRKQMGVMMQDSFIFSGSQLRIEGDCDRFAVVVIDRLKGFVTGLCTVTVGIQ
;
A
#
# COMPACT_ATOMS: atom_id res chain seq x y z
N MET A 1 -26.56 17.36 -0.10
CA MET A 1 -25.25 17.35 -0.81
C MET A 1 -24.21 17.10 0.23
N ALA A 2 -23.67 15.90 0.28
CA ALA A 2 -22.54 15.60 1.15
C ALA A 2 -21.39 16.53 0.76
N ARG A 3 -20.97 17.38 1.69
CA ARG A 3 -19.85 18.28 1.52
C ARG A 3 -18.60 17.42 1.50
N ASN A 4 -18.04 17.16 0.31
CA ASN A 4 -16.76 16.50 0.18
C ASN A 4 -15.77 17.27 1.05
N LYS A 5 -15.39 16.70 2.17
CA LYS A 5 -14.36 17.25 3.06
C LYS A 5 -12.98 17.00 2.43
N TYR A 6 -12.65 17.76 1.38
CA TYR A 6 -11.33 17.73 0.74
C TYR A 6 -10.24 18.34 1.65
N ASP A 7 -10.63 19.10 2.68
CA ASP A 7 -9.74 19.88 3.55
C ASP A 7 -9.39 19.18 4.87
N VAL A 8 -9.90 17.98 5.12
CA VAL A 8 -9.48 17.21 6.28
C VAL A 8 -8.33 16.30 5.81
N ASP A 9 -7.10 16.77 6.02
CA ASP A 9 -5.97 15.87 6.10
C ASP A 9 -6.29 14.88 7.23
N GLU A 10 -6.43 13.60 6.86
CA GLU A 10 -6.56 12.53 7.83
C GLU A 10 -5.31 12.60 8.70
N VAL A 11 -5.47 13.09 9.91
CA VAL A 11 -4.41 13.13 10.90
C VAL A 11 -4.02 11.68 11.11
N LEU A 12 -2.83 11.32 10.65
CA LEU A 12 -2.21 10.06 10.99
C LEU A 12 -2.08 10.08 12.52
N GLU A 13 -2.92 9.34 13.22
CA GLU A 13 -2.70 9.08 14.63
C GLU A 13 -1.38 8.34 14.74
N ASP A 14 -0.37 9.00 15.31
CA ASP A 14 1.02 8.51 15.45
C ASP A 14 1.15 7.31 16.43
N LYS A 15 0.12 6.53 16.61
CA LYS A 15 0.18 5.31 17.43
C LYS A 15 0.63 4.14 16.58
N PHE A 16 1.88 3.77 16.78
CA PHE A 16 2.49 2.56 16.25
C PHE A 16 1.67 1.33 16.72
N ASP A 17 0.72 0.87 15.90
CA ASP A 17 -0.11 -0.28 16.22
C ASP A 17 0.52 -1.57 15.65
N LEU A 18 1.20 -2.31 16.53
CA LEU A 18 1.78 -3.61 16.22
C LEU A 18 0.72 -4.67 15.83
N ASN A 19 -0.55 -4.45 16.16
CA ASN A 19 -1.61 -5.41 15.83
C ASN A 19 -1.81 -5.51 14.32
N GLN A 20 -1.68 -4.40 13.59
CA GLN A 20 -1.78 -4.39 12.13
C GLN A 20 -0.68 -5.23 11.48
N LEU A 21 0.54 -5.14 12.02
CA LEU A 21 1.65 -5.97 11.56
C LEU A 21 1.41 -7.46 11.86
N LYS A 22 0.80 -7.80 13.00
CA LYS A 22 0.43 -9.17 13.34
C LYS A 22 -0.61 -9.74 12.36
N ARG A 23 -1.60 -8.94 11.97
CA ARG A 23 -2.60 -9.30 10.95
C ARG A 23 -1.94 -9.55 9.59
N LEU A 24 -1.00 -8.67 9.19
CA LEU A 24 -0.22 -8.88 7.96
C LEU A 24 0.55 -10.18 7.99
N LEU A 25 1.18 -10.52 9.13
CA LEU A 25 1.91 -11.78 9.28
C LEU A 25 0.99 -13.00 9.14
N ALA A 26 -0.31 -12.88 9.41
CA ALA A 26 -1.26 -13.95 9.17
C ALA A 26 -1.33 -14.35 7.68
N TYR A 27 -1.25 -13.40 6.76
CA TYR A 27 -1.15 -13.67 5.31
C TYR A 27 0.16 -14.39 4.91
N LEU A 28 1.19 -14.31 5.74
CA LEU A 28 2.45 -15.04 5.51
C LEU A 28 2.38 -16.51 5.93
N ILE A 29 1.48 -16.87 6.85
CA ILE A 29 1.39 -18.22 7.43
C ILE A 29 1.28 -19.33 6.36
N PRO A 30 0.45 -19.23 5.30
CA PRO A 30 0.36 -20.24 4.26
C PRO A 30 1.69 -20.48 3.54
N TYR A 31 2.54 -19.43 3.45
CA TYR A 31 3.80 -19.43 2.71
C TYR A 31 5.03 -19.66 3.61
N ARG A 32 4.84 -19.91 4.92
CA ARG A 32 5.92 -20.01 5.95
C ARG A 32 7.05 -20.94 5.58
N LYS A 33 6.75 -22.11 4.98
CA LYS A 33 7.79 -23.08 4.59
C LYS A 33 8.72 -22.51 3.52
N ARG A 34 8.17 -21.85 2.50
CA ARG A 34 8.95 -21.20 1.44
C ARG A 34 9.72 -19.99 1.97
N PHE A 35 9.10 -19.20 2.84
CA PHE A 35 9.73 -18.03 3.46
C PHE A 35 10.95 -18.43 4.32
N VAL A 36 10.80 -19.45 5.15
CA VAL A 36 11.90 -20.02 5.98
C VAL A 36 12.99 -20.61 5.09
N SER A 37 12.65 -21.32 4.01
CA SER A 37 13.62 -21.85 3.05
C SER A 37 14.45 -20.75 2.40
N VAL A 38 13.81 -19.64 1.99
CA VAL A 38 14.53 -18.47 1.44
C VAL A 38 15.44 -17.86 2.49
N GLY A 39 14.95 -17.66 3.72
CA GLY A 39 15.77 -17.15 4.83
C GLY A 39 16.99 -18.04 5.11
N PHE A 40 16.82 -19.35 5.18
CA PHE A 40 17.93 -20.30 5.37
C PHE A 40 18.97 -20.23 4.24
N MET A 41 18.50 -20.20 2.97
CA MET A 41 19.38 -20.05 1.81
C MET A 41 20.18 -18.74 1.86
N MET A 42 19.53 -17.64 2.25
CA MET A 42 20.23 -16.34 2.38
C MET A 42 21.27 -16.35 3.50
N LEU A 43 20.91 -16.89 4.65
CA LEU A 43 21.84 -16.97 5.80
C LEU A 43 23.02 -17.85 5.51
N SER A 44 22.82 -19.03 4.90
CA SER A 44 23.91 -19.91 4.50
C SER A 44 24.81 -19.26 3.45
N ALA A 45 24.23 -18.61 2.43
CA ALA A 45 25.01 -17.88 1.42
C ALA A 45 25.83 -16.74 2.03
N SER A 46 25.24 -16.04 2.99
CA SER A 46 25.93 -15.00 3.76
C SER A 46 27.13 -15.56 4.52
N ALA A 47 26.95 -16.64 5.26
CA ALA A 47 28.03 -17.30 5.99
C ALA A 47 29.17 -17.75 5.06
N PHE A 48 28.84 -18.38 3.92
CA PHE A 48 29.84 -18.76 2.92
C PHE A 48 30.60 -17.58 2.33
N THR A 49 29.89 -16.51 2.05
CA THR A 49 30.48 -15.27 1.49
C THR A 49 31.42 -14.60 2.50
N MET A 50 31.12 -14.71 3.81
CA MET A 50 31.97 -14.17 4.87
C MET A 50 33.28 -15.00 5.08
N LEU A 51 33.38 -16.23 4.54
CA LEU A 51 34.62 -17.01 4.54
C LEU A 51 35.62 -16.54 3.47
N ILE A 52 35.17 -15.87 2.42
CA ILE A 52 36.01 -15.42 1.30
C ILE A 52 37.24 -14.60 1.80
N PRO A 53 37.09 -13.56 2.64
CA PRO A 53 38.24 -12.82 3.13
C PRO A 53 39.25 -13.68 3.93
N GLN A 54 38.78 -14.70 4.64
CA GLN A 54 39.67 -15.64 5.34
C GLN A 54 40.43 -16.56 4.37
N PHE A 55 39.82 -16.95 3.25
CA PHE A 55 40.55 -17.68 2.22
C PHE A 55 41.67 -16.83 1.62
N PHE A 56 41.40 -15.56 1.32
CA PHE A 56 42.45 -14.64 0.90
C PHE A 56 43.54 -14.43 1.92
N GLN A 57 43.19 -14.30 3.21
CA GLN A 57 44.16 -14.23 4.30
C GLN A 57 45.11 -15.46 4.30
N LYS A 58 44.54 -16.69 4.26
CA LYS A 58 45.35 -17.92 4.26
C LYS A 58 46.22 -18.03 3.03
N VAL A 59 45.74 -17.61 1.86
CA VAL A 59 46.59 -17.58 0.64
C VAL A 59 47.76 -16.65 0.84
N MET A 60 47.54 -15.42 1.38
CA MET A 60 48.62 -14.45 1.56
C MET A 60 49.59 -14.80 2.65
N ASP A 61 49.12 -15.33 3.78
CA ASP A 61 49.96 -15.57 4.98
C ASP A 61 50.62 -16.93 4.97
N VAL A 62 50.07 -17.93 4.28
CA VAL A 62 50.54 -19.31 4.33
C VAL A 62 51.02 -19.82 2.97
N CYS A 63 50.14 -19.73 1.95
CA CYS A 63 50.41 -20.38 0.66
C CYS A 63 51.50 -19.64 -0.13
N ILE A 64 51.47 -18.30 -0.19
CA ILE A 64 52.46 -17.50 -0.96
C ILE A 64 53.88 -17.63 -0.32
N PRO A 65 54.08 -17.45 0.98
CA PRO A 65 55.41 -17.59 1.58
C PRO A 65 56.00 -19.01 1.39
N ASN A 66 55.15 -20.05 1.48
CA ASN A 66 55.56 -21.46 1.31
C ASN A 66 55.63 -21.89 -0.17
N LYS A 67 55.32 -21.03 -1.13
CA LYS A 67 55.23 -21.33 -2.57
C LYS A 67 54.30 -22.52 -2.87
N ASP A 68 53.25 -22.71 -2.04
CA ASP A 68 52.30 -23.80 -2.17
C ASP A 68 51.23 -23.50 -3.24
N MET A 69 51.54 -23.88 -4.48
CA MET A 69 50.61 -23.71 -5.63
C MET A 69 49.32 -24.52 -5.48
N LYS A 70 49.38 -25.68 -4.79
CA LYS A 70 48.19 -26.52 -4.57
C LYS A 70 47.24 -25.87 -3.57
N GLY A 71 47.75 -25.26 -2.50
CA GLY A 71 46.99 -24.51 -1.52
C GLY A 71 46.33 -23.29 -2.18
N ILE A 72 47.05 -22.55 -3.03
CA ILE A 72 46.49 -21.40 -3.78
C ILE A 72 45.33 -21.86 -4.66
N ALA A 73 45.52 -22.92 -5.45
CA ALA A 73 44.49 -23.48 -6.31
C ALA A 73 43.24 -23.94 -5.52
N PHE A 74 43.46 -24.58 -4.36
CA PHE A 74 42.38 -25.04 -3.49
C PHE A 74 41.54 -23.89 -2.91
N TYR A 75 42.15 -22.85 -2.34
CA TYR A 75 41.42 -21.70 -1.80
C TYR A 75 40.76 -20.86 -2.89
N SER A 76 41.40 -20.76 -4.07
CA SER A 76 40.76 -20.11 -5.24
C SER A 76 39.52 -20.87 -5.69
N PHE A 77 39.57 -22.20 -5.74
CA PHE A 77 38.42 -23.03 -6.05
C PHE A 77 37.29 -22.86 -5.01
N LEU A 78 37.62 -22.86 -3.71
CA LEU A 78 36.62 -22.58 -2.66
C LEU A 78 35.98 -21.19 -2.79
N THR A 79 36.76 -20.18 -3.17
CA THR A 79 36.23 -18.82 -3.40
C THR A 79 35.27 -18.82 -4.57
N LEU A 80 35.59 -19.49 -5.68
CA LEU A 80 34.68 -19.62 -6.82
C LEU A 80 33.41 -20.37 -6.44
N LEU A 81 33.53 -21.47 -5.68
CA LEU A 81 32.37 -22.23 -5.22
C LEU A 81 31.45 -21.39 -4.32
N ALA A 82 32.02 -20.60 -3.40
CA ALA A 82 31.28 -19.69 -2.56
C ALA A 82 30.54 -18.58 -3.39
N ALA A 83 31.22 -18.07 -4.43
CA ALA A 83 30.63 -17.09 -5.35
C ALA A 83 29.47 -17.69 -6.15
N PHE A 84 29.62 -18.89 -6.70
CA PHE A 84 28.55 -19.60 -7.39
C PHE A 84 27.36 -19.89 -6.48
N TYR A 85 27.63 -20.37 -5.27
CA TYR A 85 26.58 -20.62 -4.28
C TYR A 85 25.83 -19.34 -3.90
N SER A 86 26.54 -18.22 -3.72
CA SER A 86 25.93 -16.92 -3.45
C SER A 86 25.05 -16.46 -4.61
N ALA A 87 25.52 -16.59 -5.87
CA ALA A 87 24.74 -16.24 -7.06
C ALA A 87 23.48 -17.11 -7.20
N PHE A 88 23.60 -18.41 -6.95
CA PHE A 88 22.46 -19.32 -6.94
C PHE A 88 21.44 -18.96 -5.86
N SER A 89 21.91 -18.69 -4.63
CA SER A 89 21.07 -18.29 -3.52
C SER A 89 20.35 -16.97 -3.78
N LEU A 90 21.02 -16.00 -4.42
CA LEU A 90 20.42 -14.73 -4.82
C LEU A 90 19.30 -14.94 -5.85
N ARG A 91 19.51 -15.79 -6.86
CA ARG A 91 18.48 -16.17 -7.82
C ARG A 91 17.29 -16.85 -7.16
N TYR A 92 17.56 -17.77 -6.24
CA TYR A 92 16.54 -18.47 -5.46
C TYR A 92 15.71 -17.48 -4.64
N LYS A 93 16.39 -16.58 -3.90
CA LYS A 93 15.76 -15.49 -3.15
C LYS A 93 14.82 -14.68 -4.03
N ILE A 94 15.34 -14.05 -5.09
CA ILE A 94 14.56 -13.14 -5.96
C ILE A 94 13.31 -13.86 -6.48
N LYS A 95 13.44 -15.10 -6.95
CA LYS A 95 12.32 -15.87 -7.49
C LYS A 95 11.24 -16.10 -6.43
N TYR A 96 11.59 -16.69 -5.30
CA TYR A 96 10.61 -17.13 -4.32
C TYR A 96 10.07 -15.98 -3.47
N THR A 97 10.87 -14.95 -3.19
CA THR A 97 10.40 -13.76 -2.47
C THR A 97 9.37 -13.00 -3.30
N ASN A 98 9.63 -12.78 -4.60
CA ASN A 98 8.67 -12.14 -5.47
C ASN A 98 7.40 -12.99 -5.65
N GLN A 99 7.51 -14.31 -5.76
CA GLN A 99 6.33 -15.19 -5.82
C GLN A 99 5.48 -15.09 -4.54
N ILE A 100 6.09 -15.11 -3.37
CA ILE A 100 5.39 -14.96 -2.08
C ILE A 100 4.73 -13.60 -2.02
N GLY A 101 5.45 -12.52 -2.36
CA GLY A 101 4.91 -11.17 -2.34
C GLY A 101 3.70 -10.99 -3.26
N GLN A 102 3.79 -11.50 -4.51
CA GLN A 102 2.67 -11.42 -5.46
C GLN A 102 1.46 -12.27 -5.03
N GLN A 103 1.71 -13.41 -4.37
CA GLN A 103 0.62 -14.22 -3.85
C GLN A 103 -0.12 -13.53 -2.69
N ILE A 104 0.63 -12.90 -1.77
CA ILE A 104 0.03 -12.12 -0.67
C ILE A 104 -0.77 -10.92 -1.23
N ILE A 105 -0.25 -10.24 -2.28
CA ILE A 105 -1.01 -9.18 -2.98
C ILE A 105 -2.33 -9.72 -3.51
N HIS A 106 -2.28 -10.87 -4.17
CA HIS A 106 -3.48 -11.51 -4.73
C HIS A 106 -4.50 -11.79 -3.64
N ASP A 107 -4.07 -12.44 -2.55
CA ASP A 107 -4.95 -12.83 -1.45
C ASP A 107 -5.54 -11.59 -0.76
N MET A 108 -4.73 -10.58 -0.44
CA MET A 108 -5.23 -9.33 0.16
C MET A 108 -6.19 -8.57 -0.76
N ARG A 109 -5.90 -8.52 -2.07
CA ARG A 109 -6.80 -7.87 -3.03
C ARG A 109 -8.11 -8.60 -3.16
N TYR A 110 -8.07 -9.92 -3.11
CA TYR A 110 -9.27 -10.76 -3.17
C TYR A 110 -10.15 -10.47 -1.96
N ASP A 111 -9.59 -10.51 -0.74
CA ASP A 111 -10.33 -10.25 0.50
C ASP A 111 -10.93 -8.84 0.51
N ILE A 112 -10.14 -7.82 0.11
CA ILE A 112 -10.64 -6.44 0.03
C ILE A 112 -11.76 -6.34 -1.02
N PHE A 113 -11.56 -6.92 -2.20
CA PHE A 113 -12.52 -6.81 -3.29
C PHE A 113 -13.82 -7.56 -2.98
N GLU A 114 -13.74 -8.75 -2.37
CA GLU A 114 -14.90 -9.51 -1.92
C GLU A 114 -15.70 -8.70 -0.88
N HIS A 115 -15.02 -8.16 0.12
CA HIS A 115 -15.67 -7.32 1.15
C HIS A 115 -16.28 -6.04 0.56
N LEU A 116 -15.59 -5.37 -0.38
CA LEU A 116 -16.15 -4.21 -1.07
C LEU A 116 -17.46 -4.52 -1.82
N GLN A 117 -17.67 -5.76 -2.32
CA GLN A 117 -18.94 -6.12 -2.97
C GLN A 117 -20.10 -6.24 -1.98
N GLU A 118 -19.80 -6.42 -0.70
CA GLU A 118 -20.79 -6.58 0.37
C GLU A 118 -21.11 -5.28 1.09
N LEU A 119 -20.24 -4.26 0.98
CA LEU A 119 -20.41 -2.99 1.67
C LEU A 119 -21.67 -2.23 1.19
N PRO A 120 -22.36 -1.53 2.12
CA PRO A 120 -23.53 -0.73 1.79
C PRO A 120 -23.20 0.49 0.93
N PHE A 121 -24.20 1.02 0.23
CA PHE A 121 -24.04 2.22 -0.60
C PHE A 121 -23.56 3.44 0.20
N SER A 122 -23.92 3.55 1.49
CA SER A 122 -23.44 4.62 2.37
C SER A 122 -21.91 4.73 2.42
N TYR A 123 -21.21 3.59 2.34
CA TYR A 123 -19.76 3.59 2.28
C TYR A 123 -19.21 4.31 1.04
N TYR A 124 -19.87 4.13 -0.10
CA TYR A 124 -19.47 4.70 -1.39
C TYR A 124 -19.89 6.16 -1.55
N ASP A 125 -21.02 6.54 -0.96
CA ASP A 125 -21.53 7.92 -0.99
C ASP A 125 -20.66 8.87 -0.15
N ASP A 126 -20.12 8.37 0.97
CA ASP A 126 -19.27 9.16 1.88
C ASP A 126 -17.81 9.26 1.45
N ARG A 127 -17.36 8.38 0.56
CA ARG A 127 -15.94 8.26 0.19
C ARG A 127 -15.69 8.44 -1.30
N PRO A 128 -14.75 9.31 -1.72
CA PRO A 128 -14.37 9.42 -3.12
C PRO A 128 -13.86 8.10 -3.69
N HIS A 129 -14.38 7.66 -4.84
CA HIS A 129 -14.00 6.39 -5.49
C HIS A 129 -12.49 6.24 -5.71
N GLY A 130 -11.79 7.36 -6.01
CA GLY A 130 -10.33 7.37 -6.16
C GLY A 130 -9.59 6.96 -4.88
N LYS A 131 -10.09 7.32 -3.69
CA LYS A 131 -9.48 6.90 -2.41
C LYS A 131 -9.61 5.38 -2.20
N ILE A 132 -10.77 4.80 -2.55
CA ILE A 132 -11.00 3.35 -2.46
C ILE A 132 -10.06 2.61 -3.41
N GLN A 133 -9.92 3.09 -4.66
CA GLN A 133 -9.02 2.50 -5.64
C GLN A 133 -7.55 2.52 -5.16
N VAL A 134 -7.08 3.61 -4.57
CA VAL A 134 -5.73 3.73 -4.02
C VAL A 134 -5.48 2.69 -2.91
N ARG A 135 -6.47 2.42 -2.04
CA ARG A 135 -6.37 1.40 -0.99
C ARG A 135 -6.17 0.00 -1.57
N VAL A 136 -6.96 -0.37 -2.57
CA VAL A 136 -6.91 -1.72 -3.20
C VAL A 136 -5.65 -1.93 -4.05
N VAL A 137 -5.18 -0.89 -4.73
CA VAL A 137 -4.07 -1.02 -5.70
C VAL A 137 -2.75 -0.59 -5.09
N ASN A 138 -2.63 0.68 -4.69
CA ASN A 138 -1.33 1.26 -4.35
C ASN A 138 -0.84 0.82 -2.97
N TYR A 139 -1.71 0.84 -1.95
CA TYR A 139 -1.31 0.46 -0.60
C TYR A 139 -0.93 -1.02 -0.53
N VAL A 140 -1.70 -1.90 -1.17
CA VAL A 140 -1.39 -3.33 -1.21
C VAL A 140 -0.06 -3.60 -1.92
N ASN A 141 0.26 -2.89 -3.02
CA ASN A 141 1.57 -3.00 -3.67
C ASN A 141 2.72 -2.63 -2.73
N SER A 142 2.57 -1.52 -1.99
CA SER A 142 3.60 -1.06 -1.05
C SER A 142 3.84 -2.07 0.10
N ILE A 143 2.79 -2.77 0.54
CA ILE A 143 2.91 -3.85 1.53
C ILE A 143 3.71 -5.03 0.97
N SER A 144 3.48 -5.42 -0.29
CA SER A 144 4.26 -6.47 -0.93
C SER A 144 5.75 -6.14 -0.99
N ASP A 145 6.08 -4.90 -1.33
CA ASP A 145 7.49 -4.44 -1.36
C ASP A 145 8.15 -4.55 0.01
N LEU A 146 7.43 -4.20 1.08
CA LEU A 146 7.90 -4.39 2.45
C LEU A 146 8.16 -5.86 2.77
N LEU A 147 7.22 -6.75 2.45
CA LEU A 147 7.35 -8.19 2.72
C LEU A 147 8.44 -8.83 1.87
N SER A 148 8.46 -8.52 0.55
CA SER A 148 9.37 -9.14 -0.41
C SER A 148 10.81 -8.69 -0.22
N ASN A 149 11.02 -7.37 -0.11
CA ASN A 149 12.35 -6.77 -0.10
C ASN A 149 12.75 -6.20 1.27
N GLY A 150 11.77 -5.84 2.12
CA GLY A 150 12.03 -5.21 3.41
C GLY A 150 12.46 -6.21 4.47
N ILE A 151 11.55 -7.07 4.92
CA ILE A 151 11.75 -7.93 6.10
C ILE A 151 12.91 -8.92 5.91
N LEU A 152 12.91 -9.68 4.80
CA LEU A 152 13.96 -10.68 4.55
C LEU A 152 15.33 -10.05 4.38
N ASN A 153 15.44 -8.92 3.67
CA ASN A 153 16.71 -8.21 3.54
C ASN A 153 17.21 -7.73 4.90
N THR A 154 16.33 -7.13 5.70
CA THR A 154 16.66 -6.62 7.02
C THR A 154 17.17 -7.71 7.95
N ILE A 155 16.51 -8.87 7.99
CA ILE A 155 16.96 -10.02 8.78
C ILE A 155 18.33 -10.49 8.29
N THR A 156 18.51 -10.60 6.98
CA THR A 156 19.79 -11.02 6.39
C THR A 156 20.90 -10.02 6.70
N ASP A 157 20.62 -8.71 6.60
CA ASP A 157 21.59 -7.66 6.86
C ASP A 157 21.99 -7.60 8.36
N LEU A 158 21.05 -7.84 9.28
CA LEU A 158 21.36 -8.02 10.70
C LEU A 158 22.27 -9.22 10.94
N CYS A 159 21.96 -10.37 10.33
CA CYS A 159 22.79 -11.56 10.44
C CYS A 159 24.16 -11.34 9.78
N ASN A 160 24.23 -10.66 8.64
CA ASN A 160 25.49 -10.27 8.00
C ASN A 160 26.37 -9.44 8.95
N LEU A 161 25.78 -8.45 9.61
CA LEU A 161 26.49 -7.59 10.54
C LEU A 161 27.04 -8.40 11.73
N VAL A 162 26.25 -9.32 12.27
CA VAL A 162 26.69 -10.23 13.34
C VAL A 162 27.82 -11.12 12.83
N PHE A 163 27.68 -11.74 11.66
CA PHE A 163 28.73 -12.57 11.08
C PHE A 163 30.04 -11.79 10.86
N ILE A 164 29.96 -10.58 10.27
CA ILE A 164 31.13 -9.74 10.08
C ILE A 164 31.84 -9.47 11.40
N ILE A 165 31.11 -9.05 12.44
CA ILE A 165 31.69 -8.78 13.76
C ILE A 165 32.34 -10.05 14.34
N VAL A 166 31.67 -11.21 14.28
CA VAL A 166 32.22 -12.49 14.78
C VAL A 166 33.48 -12.86 14.03
N PHE A 167 33.49 -12.80 12.71
CA PHE A 167 34.68 -13.15 11.92
C PHE A 167 35.84 -12.17 12.13
N MET A 168 35.55 -10.85 12.29
CA MET A 168 36.58 -9.87 12.65
C MET A 168 37.17 -10.12 14.04
N LEU A 169 36.33 -10.48 15.04
CA LEU A 169 36.80 -10.84 16.39
C LEU A 169 37.69 -12.10 16.40
N ILE A 170 37.33 -13.10 15.57
CA ILE A 170 38.15 -14.32 15.41
C ILE A 170 39.52 -14.00 14.82
N LEU A 171 39.59 -13.06 13.88
CA LEU A 171 40.85 -12.66 13.24
C LEU A 171 41.75 -11.85 14.16
N ASN A 172 41.22 -10.75 14.71
CA ASN A 172 41.98 -9.93 15.67
C ASN A 172 41.05 -8.98 16.44
N VAL A 173 40.98 -9.16 17.76
CA VAL A 173 40.10 -8.38 18.65
C VAL A 173 40.47 -6.89 18.67
N ARG A 174 41.76 -6.52 18.68
CA ARG A 174 42.19 -5.13 18.75
C ARG A 174 41.80 -4.33 17.50
N LEU A 175 42.05 -4.89 16.31
CA LEU A 175 41.65 -4.26 15.06
C LEU A 175 40.13 -4.15 14.96
N THR A 176 39.38 -5.12 15.49
CA THR A 176 37.92 -5.08 15.56
C THR A 176 37.43 -3.92 16.42
N LEU A 177 38.05 -3.70 17.58
CA LEU A 177 37.69 -2.57 18.45
C LEU A 177 37.93 -1.22 17.76
N VAL A 178 39.03 -1.07 17.00
CA VAL A 178 39.29 0.13 16.18
C VAL A 178 38.20 0.33 15.16
N CYS A 179 37.75 -0.73 14.47
CA CYS A 179 36.63 -0.66 13.54
C CYS A 179 35.32 -0.21 14.23
N LEU A 180 35.01 -0.81 15.39
CA LEU A 180 33.80 -0.50 16.15
C LEU A 180 33.79 0.93 16.71
N CYS A 181 34.95 1.56 16.95
CA CYS A 181 35.03 2.97 17.32
C CYS A 181 34.51 3.93 16.22
N GLY A 182 34.43 3.47 14.97
CA GLY A 182 33.78 4.21 13.90
C GLY A 182 32.24 4.27 14.02
N LEU A 183 31.60 3.34 14.73
CA LEU A 183 30.14 3.27 14.87
C LEU A 183 29.52 4.48 15.60
N PRO A 184 30.03 4.95 16.74
CA PRO A 184 29.49 6.13 17.40
C PRO A 184 29.57 7.38 16.50
N ILE A 185 30.65 7.53 15.78
CA ILE A 185 30.84 8.66 14.83
C ILE A 185 29.79 8.59 13.73
N LEU A 186 29.62 7.41 13.14
CA LEU A 186 28.59 7.20 12.12
C LEU A 186 27.19 7.47 12.65
N ALA A 187 26.86 6.98 13.85
CA ALA A 187 25.56 7.19 14.47
C ALA A 187 25.21 8.68 14.62
N ILE A 188 26.17 9.48 15.09
CA ILE A 188 26.02 10.94 15.19
C ILE A 188 25.75 11.56 13.81
N VAL A 189 26.55 11.19 12.81
CA VAL A 189 26.41 11.72 11.44
C VAL A 189 25.05 11.35 10.85
N ILE A 190 24.61 10.08 11.01
CA ILE A 190 23.30 9.63 10.54
C ILE A 190 22.18 10.43 11.20
N VAL A 191 22.19 10.61 12.53
CA VAL A 191 21.14 11.36 13.25
C VAL A 191 21.06 12.82 12.75
N VAL A 192 22.21 13.48 12.58
CA VAL A 192 22.25 14.87 12.10
C VAL A 192 21.72 15.00 10.67
N ILE A 193 22.17 14.11 9.76
CA ILE A 193 21.73 14.14 8.35
C ILE A 193 20.24 13.81 8.26
N LYS A 194 19.77 12.76 8.95
CA LYS A 194 18.36 12.36 8.96
C LYS A 194 17.42 13.45 9.43
N LYS A 195 17.80 14.20 10.48
CA LYS A 195 17.01 15.34 10.96
C LYS A 195 16.86 16.42 9.88
N LYS A 196 17.96 16.81 9.23
CA LYS A 196 17.94 17.80 8.13
C LYS A 196 17.18 17.28 6.89
N GLN A 197 17.36 16.01 6.55
CA GLN A 197 16.68 15.33 5.46
C GLN A 197 15.16 15.34 5.67
N ARG A 198 14.68 14.95 6.87
CA ARG A 198 13.24 14.95 7.21
C ARG A 198 12.63 16.33 7.00
N THR A 199 13.25 17.39 7.53
CA THR A 199 12.75 18.76 7.36
C THR A 199 12.72 19.19 5.88
N ALA A 200 13.77 18.85 5.11
CA ALA A 200 13.82 19.20 3.69
C ALA A 200 12.73 18.48 2.88
N TRP A 201 12.47 17.19 3.15
CA TRP A 201 11.41 16.42 2.50
C TRP A 201 10.02 16.94 2.87
N GLN A 202 9.81 17.36 4.12
CA GLN A 202 8.54 17.95 4.54
C GLN A 202 8.24 19.27 3.79
N VAL A 203 9.24 20.15 3.67
CA VAL A 203 9.10 21.39 2.88
C VAL A 203 8.83 21.07 1.41
N GLN A 204 9.52 20.08 0.83
CA GLN A 204 9.31 19.64 -0.55
C GLN A 204 7.88 19.10 -0.75
N SER A 205 7.40 18.26 0.16
CA SER A 205 6.04 17.69 0.12
C SER A 205 4.97 18.79 0.13
N ASN A 206 5.11 19.80 1.00
CA ASN A 206 4.19 20.94 1.05
C ASN A 206 4.19 21.72 -0.28
N LYS A 207 5.37 21.96 -0.88
CA LYS A 207 5.48 22.66 -2.18
C LYS A 207 4.89 21.83 -3.32
N GLN A 208 5.03 20.52 -3.29
CA GLN A 208 4.41 19.60 -4.24
C GLN A 208 2.89 19.62 -4.12
N SER A 209 2.36 19.57 -2.90
CA SER A 209 0.92 19.63 -2.65
C SER A 209 0.31 20.92 -3.20
N ASN A 210 0.95 22.08 -2.94
CA ASN A 210 0.51 23.36 -3.48
C ASN A 210 0.53 23.40 -5.01
N LEU A 211 1.56 22.83 -5.63
CA LEU A 211 1.67 22.75 -7.09
C LEU A 211 0.57 21.86 -7.67
N ASN A 212 0.33 20.71 -7.08
CA ASN A 212 -0.70 19.77 -7.52
C ASN A 212 -2.12 20.38 -7.37
N ALA A 213 -2.39 21.09 -6.26
CA ALA A 213 -3.64 21.79 -6.03
C ALA A 213 -3.88 22.85 -7.12
N TYR A 214 -2.84 23.65 -7.44
CA TYR A 214 -2.93 24.66 -8.48
C TYR A 214 -3.15 24.07 -9.89
N ILE A 215 -2.50 22.95 -10.20
CA ILE A 215 -2.70 22.21 -11.46
C ILE A 215 -4.17 21.75 -11.56
N ALA A 216 -4.69 21.13 -10.48
CA ALA A 216 -6.07 20.66 -10.45
C ALA A 216 -7.07 21.83 -10.62
N GLU A 217 -6.85 22.95 -9.92
CA GLU A 217 -7.65 24.17 -10.05
C GLU A 217 -7.62 24.73 -11.48
N SER A 218 -6.42 24.83 -12.08
CA SER A 218 -6.22 25.34 -13.44
C SER A 218 -6.89 24.47 -14.50
N ILE A 219 -6.86 23.13 -14.35
CA ILE A 219 -7.52 22.18 -15.26
C ILE A 219 -9.05 22.31 -15.12
N ASN A 220 -9.56 22.31 -13.90
CA ASN A 220 -10.99 22.44 -13.64
C ASN A 220 -11.55 23.81 -14.09
N GLY A 221 -10.76 24.87 -13.93
CA GLY A 221 -11.07 26.23 -14.30
C GLY A 221 -10.68 26.65 -15.73
N ILE A 222 -10.26 25.71 -16.59
CA ILE A 222 -9.68 26.03 -17.92
C ILE A 222 -10.63 26.87 -18.78
N ARG A 223 -11.95 26.58 -18.74
CA ARG A 223 -12.95 27.36 -19.49
C ARG A 223 -13.00 28.82 -19.03
N VAL A 224 -12.88 29.06 -17.72
CA VAL A 224 -12.84 30.41 -17.14
C VAL A 224 -11.57 31.12 -17.57
N THR A 225 -10.42 30.45 -17.45
CA THR A 225 -9.13 30.99 -17.87
C THR A 225 -9.15 31.44 -19.33
N GLN A 226 -9.62 30.59 -20.24
CA GLN A 226 -9.73 30.91 -21.67
C GLN A 226 -10.75 31.98 -21.96
N SER A 227 -11.92 31.98 -21.29
CA SER A 227 -12.97 33.00 -21.49
C SER A 227 -12.52 34.42 -21.10
N PHE A 228 -11.57 34.52 -20.14
CA PHE A 228 -11.04 35.78 -19.65
C PHE A 228 -9.61 36.09 -20.18
N VAL A 229 -9.09 35.28 -21.10
CA VAL A 229 -7.75 35.44 -21.71
C VAL A 229 -6.65 35.59 -20.63
N ARG A 230 -6.64 34.67 -19.65
CA ARG A 230 -5.72 34.72 -18.50
C ARG A 230 -4.62 33.64 -18.54
N GLU A 231 -4.36 33.06 -19.70
CA GLU A 231 -3.38 31.97 -19.89
C GLU A 231 -1.98 32.39 -19.47
N ASP A 232 -1.54 33.58 -19.85
CA ASP A 232 -0.21 34.10 -19.51
C ASP A 232 -0.03 34.29 -18.00
N VAL A 233 -1.07 34.79 -17.31
CA VAL A 233 -1.06 34.95 -15.86
C VAL A 233 -0.98 33.61 -15.16
N ASN A 234 -1.77 32.63 -15.59
CA ASN A 234 -1.75 31.28 -15.05
C ASN A 234 -0.39 30.60 -15.27
N SER A 235 0.18 30.78 -16.47
CA SER A 235 1.53 30.29 -16.81
C SER A 235 2.60 30.89 -15.89
N GLY A 236 2.51 32.20 -15.61
CA GLY A 236 3.41 32.88 -14.67
C GLY A 236 3.32 32.33 -13.25
N ILE A 237 2.11 32.11 -12.73
CA ILE A 237 1.89 31.51 -11.41
C ILE A 237 2.45 30.08 -11.37
N PHE A 238 2.13 29.26 -12.38
CA PHE A 238 2.65 27.90 -12.49
C PHE A 238 4.18 27.86 -12.47
N ASN A 239 4.83 28.73 -13.25
CA ASN A 239 6.30 28.81 -13.29
C ASN A 239 6.90 29.15 -11.92
N ASN A 240 6.28 30.06 -11.16
CA ASN A 240 6.73 30.42 -9.82
C ASN A 240 6.58 29.26 -8.83
N LEU A 241 5.44 28.56 -8.84
CA LEU A 241 5.18 27.39 -8.00
C LEU A 241 6.11 26.22 -8.36
N SER A 242 6.25 25.92 -9.65
CA SER A 242 7.16 24.89 -10.16
C SER A 242 8.63 25.23 -9.84
N GLY A 243 9.05 26.50 -9.96
CA GLY A 243 10.37 26.95 -9.56
C GLY A 243 10.64 26.78 -8.06
N SER A 244 9.65 27.07 -7.22
CA SER A 244 9.72 26.88 -5.77
C SER A 244 9.79 25.39 -5.39
N TYR A 245 9.00 24.55 -6.04
CA TYR A 245 9.06 23.09 -5.91
C TYR A 245 10.44 22.56 -6.30
N ARG A 246 10.96 22.94 -7.47
CA ARG A 246 12.29 22.54 -7.95
C ARG A 246 13.39 22.88 -6.94
N LYS A 247 13.38 24.10 -6.38
CA LYS A 247 14.37 24.51 -5.36
C LYS A 247 14.29 23.65 -4.10
N SER A 248 13.09 23.38 -3.62
CA SER A 248 12.89 22.54 -2.42
C SER A 248 13.27 21.08 -2.67
N TRP A 249 12.93 20.56 -3.85
CA TRP A 249 13.28 19.20 -4.27
C TRP A 249 14.81 19.02 -4.37
N MET A 250 15.52 19.96 -5.02
CA MET A 250 16.98 19.92 -5.11
C MET A 250 17.65 19.94 -3.73
N ARG A 251 17.10 20.71 -2.78
CA ARG A 251 17.60 20.73 -1.40
C ARG A 251 17.38 19.41 -0.69
N ALA A 252 16.21 18.80 -0.83
CA ALA A 252 15.88 17.50 -0.23
C ALA A 252 16.78 16.38 -0.79
N VAL A 253 16.95 16.36 -2.12
CA VAL A 253 17.82 15.41 -2.83
C VAL A 253 19.28 15.60 -2.43
N MET A 254 19.78 16.83 -2.28
CA MET A 254 21.13 17.11 -1.83
C MET A 254 21.43 16.49 -0.46
N PHE A 255 20.51 16.64 0.52
CA PHE A 255 20.66 15.97 1.82
C PHE A 255 20.56 14.45 1.71
N ASN A 256 19.74 13.92 0.80
CA ASN A 256 19.66 12.49 0.56
C ASN A 256 20.99 11.93 0.02
N PHE A 257 21.58 12.58 -0.98
CA PHE A 257 22.86 12.17 -1.56
C PHE A 257 24.07 12.43 -0.66
N THR A 258 23.97 13.28 0.36
CA THR A 258 25.06 13.48 1.31
C THR A 258 25.30 12.25 2.20
N MET A 259 24.31 11.38 2.37
CA MET A 259 24.41 10.23 3.27
C MET A 259 25.44 9.19 2.78
N GLY A 260 25.39 8.81 1.49
CA GLY A 260 26.34 7.86 0.90
C GLY A 260 27.80 8.28 1.09
N PRO A 261 28.23 9.44 0.54
CA PRO A 261 29.59 9.95 0.70
C PRO A 261 30.05 10.09 2.17
N SER A 262 29.13 10.42 3.09
CA SER A 262 29.49 10.49 4.52
C SER A 262 29.87 9.13 5.09
N ILE A 263 29.14 8.09 4.71
CA ILE A 263 29.44 6.70 5.10
C ILE A 263 30.78 6.27 4.48
N ASP A 264 30.99 6.58 3.20
CA ASP A 264 32.22 6.24 2.47
C ASP A 264 33.44 6.91 3.10
N ILE A 265 33.35 8.17 3.47
CA ILE A 265 34.43 8.90 4.17
C ILE A 265 34.76 8.23 5.51
N ILE A 266 33.75 7.89 6.31
CA ILE A 266 33.97 7.19 7.60
C ILE A 266 34.61 5.83 7.37
N SER A 267 34.15 5.08 6.35
CA SER A 267 34.73 3.79 5.95
C SER A 267 36.22 3.94 5.58
N ILE A 268 36.55 4.95 4.77
CA ILE A 268 37.93 5.22 4.35
C ILE A 268 38.81 5.61 5.56
N ILE A 269 38.32 6.50 6.44
CA ILE A 269 39.04 6.90 7.65
C ILE A 269 39.26 5.69 8.57
N THR A 270 38.24 4.84 8.76
CA THR A 270 38.35 3.62 9.57
C THR A 270 39.35 2.66 8.97
N THR A 271 39.34 2.47 7.65
CA THR A 271 40.29 1.63 6.92
C THR A 271 41.71 2.17 7.07
N ALA A 272 41.92 3.49 6.89
CA ALA A 272 43.22 4.13 7.07
C ALA A 272 43.76 3.93 8.53
N ALA A 273 42.90 4.12 9.53
CA ALA A 273 43.26 3.91 10.92
C ALA A 273 43.70 2.45 11.19
N ILE A 274 43.00 1.47 10.62
CA ILE A 274 43.34 0.07 10.73
C ILE A 274 44.68 -0.23 10.07
N TYR A 275 44.99 0.34 8.91
CA TYR A 275 46.28 0.17 8.28
C TYR A 275 47.41 0.81 9.10
N VAL A 276 47.23 2.08 9.53
CA VAL A 276 48.27 2.77 10.32
C VAL A 276 48.55 2.04 11.63
N LEU A 277 47.50 1.71 12.41
CA LEU A 277 47.68 1.00 13.69
C LEU A 277 48.11 -0.44 13.48
N GLY A 278 47.54 -1.16 12.52
CA GLY A 278 47.86 -2.54 12.23
C GLY A 278 49.31 -2.73 11.77
N VAL A 279 49.78 -1.85 10.85
CA VAL A 279 51.18 -1.89 10.42
C VAL A 279 52.12 -1.50 11.57
N SER A 280 51.78 -0.50 12.39
CA SER A 280 52.56 -0.10 13.54
C SER A 280 52.70 -1.29 14.56
N TRP A 281 51.60 -1.99 14.85
CA TRP A 281 51.63 -3.17 15.74
C TRP A 281 52.38 -4.34 15.13
N MET A 282 52.28 -4.51 13.80
CA MET A 282 53.03 -5.55 13.08
C MET A 282 54.57 -5.30 13.16
N ILE A 283 55.01 -4.06 12.98
CA ILE A 283 56.45 -3.65 13.07
C ILE A 283 56.94 -3.83 14.50
N ASN A 284 56.13 -3.56 15.52
CA ASN A 284 56.50 -3.72 16.92
C ASN A 284 56.46 -5.19 17.38
N GLY A 285 56.31 -6.16 16.49
CA GLY A 285 56.41 -7.59 16.75
C GLY A 285 55.18 -8.19 17.46
N GLU A 286 54.01 -7.54 17.43
CA GLU A 286 52.82 -8.15 17.97
C GLU A 286 52.39 -9.38 17.15
N THR A 287 52.28 -10.51 17.82
CA THR A 287 51.84 -11.77 17.21
C THR A 287 50.36 -11.70 16.80
N GLY A 288 50.05 -12.15 15.59
CA GLY A 288 48.67 -12.27 15.10
C GLY A 288 48.19 -11.18 14.15
N ILE A 289 49.03 -10.20 13.81
CA ILE A 289 48.71 -9.19 12.76
C ILE A 289 49.65 -9.45 11.58
N THR A 290 49.07 -9.91 10.46
CA THR A 290 49.76 -10.19 9.22
C THR A 290 49.21 -9.36 8.09
N VAL A 291 49.91 -9.31 6.94
CA VAL A 291 49.41 -8.62 5.74
C VAL A 291 48.06 -9.19 5.30
N GLY A 292 47.91 -10.53 5.36
CA GLY A 292 46.65 -11.19 5.02
C GLY A 292 45.50 -10.81 5.95
N VAL A 293 45.77 -10.62 7.26
CA VAL A 293 44.78 -10.12 8.23
C VAL A 293 44.32 -8.71 7.86
N LEU A 294 45.24 -7.79 7.51
CA LEU A 294 44.88 -6.42 7.11
C LEU A 294 44.01 -6.38 5.83
N VAL A 295 44.35 -7.22 4.86
CA VAL A 295 43.57 -7.35 3.62
C VAL A 295 42.17 -7.89 3.91
N ALA A 296 42.06 -8.93 4.77
CA ALA A 296 40.78 -9.49 5.17
C ALA A 296 39.92 -8.45 5.92
N PHE A 297 40.51 -7.65 6.82
CA PHE A 297 39.81 -6.56 7.51
C PHE A 297 39.28 -5.51 6.55
N THR A 298 40.03 -5.12 5.53
CA THR A 298 39.55 -4.17 4.51
C THR A 298 38.31 -4.69 3.80
N ALA A 299 38.31 -6.00 3.45
CA ALA A 299 37.15 -6.62 2.82
C ALA A 299 35.92 -6.67 3.74
N TYR A 300 36.12 -6.90 5.05
CA TYR A 300 35.04 -6.88 6.03
C TYR A 300 34.51 -5.44 6.26
N ILE A 301 35.37 -4.47 6.39
CA ILE A 301 34.97 -3.04 6.56
C ILE A 301 34.11 -2.58 5.39
N GLY A 302 34.49 -2.90 4.15
CA GLY A 302 33.71 -2.56 2.97
C GLY A 302 32.30 -3.14 2.98
N ARG A 303 32.09 -4.26 3.68
CA ARG A 303 30.77 -4.91 3.82
C ARG A 303 30.02 -4.52 5.10
N PHE A 304 30.70 -3.96 6.07
CA PHE A 304 30.17 -3.63 7.39
C PHE A 304 29.17 -2.47 7.37
N TRP A 305 29.42 -1.47 6.55
CA TRP A 305 28.63 -0.24 6.54
C TRP A 305 27.32 -0.34 5.75
N ALA A 306 27.25 -1.22 4.75
CA ALA A 306 26.08 -1.39 3.90
C ALA A 306 24.82 -1.82 4.68
N PRO A 307 24.86 -2.85 5.55
CA PRO A 307 23.70 -3.25 6.36
C PRO A 307 23.14 -2.15 7.23
N ILE A 308 23.99 -1.29 7.80
CA ILE A 308 23.58 -0.20 8.68
C ILE A 308 22.74 0.83 7.91
N ASN A 309 23.12 1.13 6.67
CA ASN A 309 22.37 2.02 5.80
C ASN A 309 21.01 1.43 5.42
N THR A 310 20.96 0.14 5.09
CA THR A 310 19.71 -0.57 4.76
C THR A 310 18.74 -0.59 5.94
N LEU A 311 19.22 -0.85 7.16
CA LEU A 311 18.42 -0.82 8.39
C LEU A 311 17.78 0.53 8.64
N ALA A 312 18.56 1.62 8.44
CA ALA A 312 18.04 2.98 8.58
C ALA A 312 16.94 3.33 7.55
N GLY A 313 17.01 2.76 6.35
CA GLY A 313 15.95 2.87 5.32
C GLY A 313 14.71 2.05 5.64
N PHE A 314 14.91 0.82 6.12
CA PHE A 314 13.83 -0.11 6.45
C PHE A 314 12.87 0.44 7.52
N TYR A 315 13.38 1.12 8.54
CA TYR A 315 12.54 1.73 9.56
C TYR A 315 11.50 2.69 8.98
N ASN A 316 11.88 3.55 8.03
CA ASN A 316 10.94 4.45 7.36
C ASN A 316 9.92 3.69 6.51
N SER A 317 10.36 2.65 5.79
CA SER A 317 9.47 1.81 4.99
C SER A 317 8.46 1.07 5.87
N LEU A 318 8.88 0.62 7.05
CA LEU A 318 8.01 -0.03 8.03
C LEU A 318 6.92 0.91 8.55
N LEU A 319 7.28 2.14 8.93
CA LEU A 319 6.30 3.15 9.36
C LEU A 319 5.26 3.45 8.27
N THR A 320 5.72 3.66 7.04
CA THR A 320 4.82 3.89 5.90
C THR A 320 3.90 2.70 5.66
N ALA A 321 4.43 1.47 5.74
CA ALA A 321 3.64 0.27 5.53
C ALA A 321 2.58 0.06 6.63
N ILE A 322 2.89 0.38 7.88
CA ILE A 322 1.90 0.32 8.99
C ILE A 322 0.74 1.28 8.72
N SER A 323 1.01 2.52 8.29
CA SER A 323 -0.04 3.47 7.91
C SER A 323 -0.90 2.96 6.75
N TYR A 324 -0.32 2.25 5.78
CA TYR A 324 -1.09 1.65 4.69
C TYR A 324 -1.92 0.46 5.15
N LEU A 325 -1.36 -0.38 6.04
CA LEU A 325 -2.08 -1.51 6.63
C LEU A 325 -3.30 -1.05 7.42
N GLU A 326 -3.17 0.00 8.21
CA GLU A 326 -4.27 0.59 8.97
C GLU A 326 -5.43 0.96 8.05
N ARG A 327 -5.15 1.65 6.95
CA ARG A 327 -6.17 2.03 5.95
C ARG A 327 -6.76 0.86 5.19
N ILE A 328 -5.98 -0.20 4.94
CA ILE A 328 -6.45 -1.43 4.31
C ILE A 328 -7.39 -2.16 5.25
N PHE A 329 -6.97 -2.37 6.51
CA PHE A 329 -7.78 -3.08 7.49
C PHE A 329 -9.01 -2.28 7.95
N GLU A 330 -8.93 -0.95 7.98
CA GLU A 330 -10.11 -0.09 8.13
C GLU A 330 -11.18 -0.42 7.07
N THR A 331 -10.75 -0.67 5.82
CA THR A 331 -11.68 -1.04 4.74
C THR A 331 -12.22 -2.47 4.93
N ILE A 332 -11.39 -3.43 5.35
CA ILE A 332 -11.80 -4.82 5.56
C ILE A 332 -12.70 -4.96 6.80
N ASP A 333 -12.49 -4.12 7.81
CA ASP A 333 -13.24 -4.15 9.08
C ASP A 333 -14.52 -3.28 9.03
N GLU A 334 -14.76 -2.56 7.92
CA GLU A 334 -15.98 -1.75 7.76
C GLU A 334 -17.23 -2.65 7.88
N PRO A 335 -18.20 -2.32 8.75
CA PRO A 335 -19.33 -3.19 8.99
C PRO A 335 -20.28 -3.24 7.80
N VAL A 336 -20.73 -4.45 7.43
CA VAL A 336 -21.79 -4.67 6.45
C VAL A 336 -23.13 -4.45 7.14
N VAL A 337 -23.64 -3.21 7.10
CA VAL A 337 -24.89 -2.82 7.78
C VAL A 337 -26.13 -3.38 7.08
N VAL A 338 -26.11 -3.48 5.75
CA VAL A 338 -27.21 -3.99 4.94
C VAL A 338 -26.90 -5.42 4.55
N LYS A 339 -27.30 -6.38 5.40
CA LYS A 339 -27.17 -7.82 5.13
C LYS A 339 -28.45 -8.56 5.47
N ASP A 340 -28.55 -9.77 4.97
CA ASP A 340 -29.67 -10.65 5.28
C ASP A 340 -29.63 -11.07 6.76
N ARG A 341 -30.82 -11.14 7.39
CA ARG A 341 -31.01 -11.73 8.72
C ARG A 341 -30.95 -13.26 8.63
N GLU A 342 -30.78 -13.92 9.74
CA GLU A 342 -30.68 -15.40 9.76
C GLU A 342 -32.00 -16.10 9.41
N ASP A 343 -33.12 -15.40 9.57
CA ASP A 343 -34.48 -15.91 9.44
C ASP A 343 -35.19 -15.47 8.15
N VAL A 344 -34.47 -14.97 7.15
CA VAL A 344 -35.06 -14.50 5.89
C VAL A 344 -35.41 -15.65 4.94
N VAL A 345 -36.46 -15.44 4.16
CA VAL A 345 -36.92 -16.37 3.11
C VAL A 345 -36.58 -15.82 1.72
N GLU A 346 -36.64 -16.64 0.69
CA GLU A 346 -36.55 -16.15 -0.69
C GLU A 346 -37.82 -15.37 -1.06
N MET A 347 -37.63 -14.27 -1.79
CA MET A 347 -38.72 -13.46 -2.31
C MET A 347 -39.56 -14.29 -3.30
N PRO A 348 -40.88 -14.42 -3.10
CA PRO A 348 -41.77 -15.04 -4.08
C PRO A 348 -41.72 -14.29 -5.42
N PRO A 349 -42.28 -14.89 -6.51
CA PRO A 349 -42.40 -14.17 -7.79
C PRO A 349 -43.15 -12.85 -7.60
N ILE A 350 -42.51 -11.75 -8.02
CA ILE A 350 -43.01 -10.37 -7.85
C ILE A 350 -44.07 -10.08 -8.91
N HIS A 351 -45.27 -9.69 -8.48
CA HIS A 351 -46.37 -9.23 -9.36
C HIS A 351 -46.44 -7.72 -9.47
N GLY A 352 -45.87 -6.98 -8.49
CA GLY A 352 -45.66 -5.54 -8.61
C GLY A 352 -46.63 -4.66 -7.83
N ASP A 353 -47.24 -5.17 -6.79
CA ASP A 353 -47.97 -4.37 -5.78
C ASP A 353 -46.98 -3.83 -4.76
N VAL A 354 -46.86 -2.51 -4.60
CA VAL A 354 -45.88 -1.87 -3.73
C VAL A 354 -46.54 -0.96 -2.73
N ALA A 355 -46.26 -1.17 -1.44
CA ALA A 355 -46.76 -0.35 -0.35
C ALA A 355 -45.62 0.16 0.54
N PHE A 356 -45.60 1.46 0.78
CA PHE A 356 -44.84 2.12 1.82
C PHE A 356 -45.76 2.37 3.01
N ASP A 357 -45.40 1.90 4.19
CA ASP A 357 -46.22 1.95 5.39
C ASP A 357 -45.44 2.66 6.50
N HIS A 358 -45.79 3.93 6.76
CA HIS A 358 -45.19 4.80 7.77
C HIS A 358 -43.66 4.89 7.73
N VAL A 359 -43.07 4.98 6.52
CA VAL A 359 -41.62 4.94 6.31
C VAL A 359 -40.96 6.24 6.71
N THR A 360 -40.00 6.15 7.63
CA THR A 360 -39.10 7.24 7.99
C THR A 360 -37.65 6.81 7.68
N PHE A 361 -36.86 7.71 7.11
CA PHE A 361 -35.47 7.42 6.74
C PHE A 361 -34.58 8.66 6.79
N SER A 362 -33.35 8.46 7.26
CA SER A 362 -32.28 9.45 7.38
C SER A 362 -30.98 8.89 6.82
N TYR A 363 -30.25 9.64 5.98
CA TYR A 363 -28.87 9.30 5.62
C TYR A 363 -27.90 9.60 6.77
N GLU A 364 -28.13 10.72 7.48
CA GLU A 364 -27.38 11.11 8.68
C GLU A 364 -28.31 11.04 9.89
N PRO A 365 -27.88 10.49 11.01
CA PRO A 365 -28.69 10.42 12.23
C PRO A 365 -29.23 11.79 12.64
N GLY A 366 -30.54 11.89 12.82
CA GLY A 366 -31.21 13.13 13.24
C GLY A 366 -31.61 14.08 12.10
N VAL A 367 -31.30 13.77 10.84
CA VAL A 367 -31.73 14.56 9.66
C VAL A 367 -32.65 13.72 8.76
N PRO A 368 -33.94 13.59 9.08
CA PRO A 368 -34.86 12.76 8.32
C PRO A 368 -35.15 13.36 6.94
N ILE A 369 -34.94 12.56 5.88
CA ILE A 369 -35.25 12.88 4.48
C ILE A 369 -36.69 12.47 4.16
N LEU A 370 -37.09 11.26 4.60
CA LEU A 370 -38.46 10.80 4.53
C LEU A 370 -39.06 10.83 5.94
N LYS A 371 -40.25 11.38 6.08
CA LYS A 371 -40.93 11.55 7.36
C LYS A 371 -42.33 10.96 7.24
N ASP A 372 -42.52 9.76 7.84
CA ASP A 372 -43.84 9.13 7.91
C ASP A 372 -44.55 9.00 6.55
N VAL A 373 -43.80 8.51 5.53
CA VAL A 373 -44.27 8.39 4.17
C VAL A 373 -45.09 7.11 4.00
N SER A 374 -46.36 7.27 3.56
CA SER A 374 -47.23 6.15 3.26
C SER A 374 -47.89 6.34 1.89
N PHE A 375 -47.79 5.34 1.03
CA PHE A 375 -48.50 5.30 -0.26
C PHE A 375 -48.59 3.84 -0.74
N HIS A 376 -49.45 3.61 -1.73
CA HIS A 376 -49.69 2.32 -2.33
C HIS A 376 -49.75 2.44 -3.85
N ALA A 377 -49.05 1.57 -4.56
CA ALA A 377 -49.08 1.44 -6.02
C ALA A 377 -49.52 0.01 -6.37
N ASN A 378 -50.64 -0.10 -7.01
CA ASN A 378 -51.22 -1.43 -7.38
C ASN A 378 -50.47 -2.07 -8.53
N GLN A 379 -50.53 -3.36 -8.64
CA GLN A 379 -49.99 -4.14 -9.75
C GLN A 379 -50.39 -3.54 -11.10
N GLY A 380 -49.45 -3.38 -12.01
CA GLY A 380 -49.67 -2.81 -13.35
C GLY A 380 -49.91 -1.28 -13.39
N GLN A 381 -49.86 -0.62 -12.26
CA GLN A 381 -50.02 0.83 -12.16
C GLN A 381 -48.68 1.55 -12.37
N SER A 382 -48.66 2.58 -13.19
CA SER A 382 -47.53 3.51 -13.25
C SER A 382 -47.68 4.55 -12.14
N PHE A 383 -46.68 4.70 -11.32
CA PHE A 383 -46.66 5.63 -10.20
C PHE A 383 -45.52 6.66 -10.38
N ALA A 384 -45.81 7.92 -10.31
CA ALA A 384 -44.82 9.00 -10.47
C ALA A 384 -44.65 9.81 -9.18
N VAL A 385 -43.39 9.92 -8.71
CA VAL A 385 -43.03 10.75 -7.57
C VAL A 385 -42.48 12.09 -8.09
N VAL A 386 -43.16 13.18 -7.81
CA VAL A 386 -42.79 14.55 -8.24
C VAL A 386 -42.40 15.41 -7.05
N GLY A 387 -41.49 16.35 -7.26
CA GLY A 387 -41.06 17.25 -6.20
C GLY A 387 -39.75 17.97 -6.55
N PRO A 388 -39.36 19.00 -5.79
CA PRO A 388 -38.09 19.70 -6.00
C PRO A 388 -36.88 18.77 -5.76
N THR A 389 -35.73 19.20 -6.25
CA THR A 389 -34.44 18.50 -5.95
C THR A 389 -34.23 18.46 -4.43
N GLY A 390 -33.86 17.29 -3.90
CA GLY A 390 -33.72 17.07 -2.46
C GLY A 390 -35.01 16.63 -1.75
N ALA A 391 -36.15 16.47 -2.42
CA ALA A 391 -37.41 16.02 -1.83
C ALA A 391 -37.46 14.51 -1.48
N GLY A 392 -36.37 13.77 -1.65
CA GLY A 392 -36.29 12.34 -1.31
C GLY A 392 -36.75 11.36 -2.40
N LYS A 393 -36.98 11.83 -3.66
CA LYS A 393 -37.41 10.97 -4.78
C LYS A 393 -36.49 9.76 -5.02
N THR A 394 -35.19 10.00 -5.17
CA THR A 394 -34.17 8.94 -5.35
C THR A 394 -34.07 8.05 -4.12
N THR A 395 -34.29 8.61 -2.93
CA THR A 395 -34.28 7.88 -1.67
C THR A 395 -35.36 6.79 -1.63
N LEU A 396 -36.56 7.05 -2.15
CA LEU A 396 -37.62 6.05 -2.24
C LEU A 396 -37.20 4.83 -3.08
N VAL A 397 -36.54 5.07 -4.22
CA VAL A 397 -36.04 3.99 -5.09
C VAL A 397 -34.91 3.22 -4.44
N ASN A 398 -33.98 3.92 -3.77
CA ASN A 398 -32.89 3.30 -3.03
C ASN A 398 -33.39 2.40 -1.90
N LEU A 399 -34.45 2.83 -1.19
CA LEU A 399 -35.09 2.03 -0.14
C LEU A 399 -35.86 0.84 -0.70
N LEU A 400 -36.60 1.01 -1.79
CA LEU A 400 -37.31 -0.08 -2.46
C LEU A 400 -36.35 -1.18 -2.94
N SER A 401 -35.17 -0.76 -3.45
CA SER A 401 -34.11 -1.70 -3.86
C SER A 401 -33.28 -2.24 -2.67
N ARG A 402 -33.65 -1.85 -1.45
CA ARG A 402 -32.94 -2.21 -0.20
C ARG A 402 -31.44 -1.91 -0.24
N PHE A 403 -31.07 -0.74 -0.85
CA PHE A 403 -29.69 -0.22 -0.73
C PHE A 403 -29.40 0.34 0.66
N TYR A 404 -30.46 0.74 1.37
CA TYR A 404 -30.49 1.20 2.75
C TYR A 404 -31.64 0.51 3.49
N ASN A 405 -31.52 0.35 4.79
CA ASN A 405 -32.62 -0.07 5.65
C ASN A 405 -33.40 1.18 6.11
N VAL A 406 -34.71 1.05 6.32
CA VAL A 406 -35.54 2.12 6.88
C VAL A 406 -35.23 2.32 8.38
N ASP A 407 -35.38 3.56 8.88
CA ASP A 407 -35.25 3.85 10.33
C ASP A 407 -36.50 3.37 11.08
N SER A 408 -37.69 3.57 10.48
CA SER A 408 -38.97 3.07 11.00
C SER A 408 -39.97 2.87 9.87
N GLY A 409 -41.05 2.12 10.13
CA GLY A 409 -42.02 1.71 9.12
C GLY A 409 -41.55 0.45 8.38
N ARG A 410 -42.20 0.14 7.26
CA ARG A 410 -41.90 -1.02 6.41
C ARG A 410 -42.22 -0.78 4.95
N ILE A 411 -41.58 -1.53 4.07
CA ILE A 411 -41.84 -1.52 2.64
C ILE A 411 -42.29 -2.92 2.25
N LEU A 412 -43.43 -3.02 1.63
CA LEU A 412 -44.04 -4.27 1.22
C LEU A 412 -44.06 -4.36 -0.32
N ILE A 413 -43.72 -5.53 -0.85
CA ILE A 413 -43.93 -5.88 -2.25
C ILE A 413 -44.80 -7.12 -2.27
N ASP A 414 -45.96 -7.07 -2.93
CA ASP A 414 -46.99 -8.12 -2.94
C ASP A 414 -47.37 -8.58 -1.53
N GLY A 415 -47.42 -7.65 -0.58
CA GLY A 415 -47.73 -7.91 0.83
C GLY A 415 -46.58 -8.50 1.65
N VAL A 416 -45.39 -8.74 1.05
CA VAL A 416 -44.21 -9.30 1.71
C VAL A 416 -43.28 -8.17 2.09
N ASP A 417 -42.82 -8.10 3.35
CA ASP A 417 -41.84 -7.13 3.82
C ASP A 417 -40.48 -7.43 3.23
N ILE A 418 -39.91 -6.44 2.49
CA ILE A 418 -38.59 -6.57 1.87
C ILE A 418 -37.45 -6.76 2.88
N ALA A 419 -37.64 -6.42 4.15
CA ALA A 419 -36.65 -6.64 5.20
C ALA A 419 -36.60 -8.14 5.64
N GLY A 420 -37.66 -8.89 5.39
CA GLY A 420 -37.77 -10.30 5.71
C GLY A 420 -37.38 -11.28 4.60
N VAL A 421 -36.88 -10.79 3.46
CA VAL A 421 -36.43 -11.62 2.33
C VAL A 421 -34.94 -11.44 2.03
N THR A 422 -34.35 -12.41 1.30
CA THR A 422 -32.95 -12.27 0.89
C THR A 422 -32.78 -11.15 -0.13
N ILE A 423 -31.76 -10.31 0.03
CA ILE A 423 -31.42 -9.21 -0.87
C ILE A 423 -31.22 -9.74 -2.31
N ARG A 424 -30.60 -10.89 -2.44
CA ARG A 424 -30.34 -11.53 -3.73
C ARG A 424 -31.62 -11.88 -4.48
N SER A 425 -32.59 -12.54 -3.80
CA SER A 425 -33.87 -12.93 -4.44
C SER A 425 -34.73 -11.71 -4.80
N LEU A 426 -34.71 -10.67 -3.97
CA LEU A 426 -35.38 -9.41 -4.22
C LEU A 426 -34.83 -8.73 -5.48
N ARG A 427 -33.53 -8.42 -5.47
CA ARG A 427 -32.86 -7.67 -6.57
C ARG A 427 -32.80 -8.45 -7.88
N LYS A 428 -32.81 -9.78 -7.85
CA LYS A 428 -32.85 -10.61 -9.06
C LYS A 428 -34.11 -10.41 -9.87
N GLN A 429 -35.20 -10.04 -9.23
CA GLN A 429 -36.52 -9.83 -9.85
C GLN A 429 -36.82 -8.35 -10.15
N MET A 430 -35.93 -7.42 -9.79
CA MET A 430 -36.07 -5.98 -10.00
C MET A 430 -35.13 -5.49 -11.07
N GLY A 431 -35.56 -4.51 -11.88
CA GLY A 431 -34.72 -3.73 -12.78
C GLY A 431 -34.69 -2.29 -12.30
N VAL A 432 -33.49 -1.72 -12.12
CA VAL A 432 -33.31 -0.31 -11.71
C VAL A 432 -32.54 0.41 -12.80
N MET A 433 -33.14 1.46 -13.36
CA MET A 433 -32.45 2.35 -14.28
C MET A 433 -31.95 3.56 -13.51
N MET A 434 -30.63 3.75 -13.49
CA MET A 434 -29.98 4.88 -12.83
C MET A 434 -29.99 6.11 -13.74
N GLN A 435 -29.97 7.31 -13.14
CA GLN A 435 -29.91 8.58 -13.87
C GLN A 435 -28.62 8.68 -14.72
N ASP A 436 -27.48 8.30 -14.15
CA ASP A 436 -26.20 8.19 -14.84
C ASP A 436 -25.97 6.73 -15.21
N SER A 437 -26.16 6.39 -16.49
CA SER A 437 -25.99 5.02 -16.99
C SER A 437 -24.52 4.63 -17.01
N PHE A 438 -24.16 3.52 -16.38
CA PHE A 438 -22.82 2.93 -16.46
C PHE A 438 -22.88 1.61 -17.25
N ILE A 439 -22.03 1.50 -18.27
CA ILE A 439 -21.92 0.29 -19.10
C ILE A 439 -20.59 -0.39 -18.83
N PHE A 440 -20.65 -1.63 -18.37
CA PHE A 440 -19.44 -2.44 -18.19
C PHE A 440 -18.82 -2.83 -19.54
N SER A 441 -17.49 -2.90 -19.61
CA SER A 441 -16.78 -3.44 -20.77
C SER A 441 -17.07 -4.94 -20.86
N GLY A 442 -17.85 -5.35 -21.86
CA GLY A 442 -18.25 -6.75 -22.07
C GLY A 442 -19.34 -6.87 -23.14
N SER A 443 -19.80 -8.09 -23.44
CA SER A 443 -20.92 -8.27 -24.38
C SER A 443 -22.23 -7.81 -23.76
N GLN A 444 -22.94 -6.91 -24.43
CA GLN A 444 -24.26 -6.37 -24.01
C GLN A 444 -25.32 -7.49 -23.87
N LEU A 445 -25.19 -8.60 -24.58
CA LEU A 445 -26.09 -9.77 -24.55
C LEU A 445 -26.24 -10.40 -23.16
N ARG A 446 -25.37 -10.11 -22.19
CA ARG A 446 -25.46 -10.63 -20.82
C ARG A 446 -26.29 -9.78 -19.89
N ILE A 447 -26.65 -8.55 -20.30
CA ILE A 447 -27.45 -7.60 -19.51
C ILE A 447 -28.94 -7.73 -19.87
N GLU A 448 -29.25 -8.22 -21.07
CA GLU A 448 -30.63 -8.42 -21.58
C GLU A 448 -31.29 -9.75 -21.12
N GLY A 449 -30.85 -10.33 -20.01
CA GLY A 449 -31.48 -11.51 -19.44
C GLY A 449 -32.86 -11.18 -18.84
N ASP A 450 -33.88 -11.77 -19.42
CA ASP A 450 -35.27 -11.87 -18.99
C ASP A 450 -36.09 -10.57 -18.96
N CYS A 451 -36.93 -10.40 -19.98
CA CYS A 451 -37.94 -9.33 -20.10
C CYS A 451 -39.07 -9.36 -19.04
N ASP A 452 -39.02 -10.25 -18.06
CA ASP A 452 -40.05 -10.44 -17.04
C ASP A 452 -39.70 -9.76 -15.71
N ARG A 453 -38.81 -8.75 -15.71
CA ARG A 453 -38.41 -8.09 -14.46
C ARG A 453 -39.27 -6.85 -14.20
N PHE A 454 -39.70 -6.69 -12.94
CA PHE A 454 -40.25 -5.47 -12.41
C PHE A 454 -39.23 -4.34 -12.57
N ALA A 455 -39.53 -3.32 -13.37
CA ALA A 455 -38.60 -2.24 -13.68
C ALA A 455 -38.92 -0.98 -12.86
N VAL A 456 -37.92 -0.49 -12.12
CA VAL A 456 -37.97 0.84 -11.48
C VAL A 456 -37.11 1.78 -12.29
N VAL A 457 -37.72 2.79 -12.90
CA VAL A 457 -37.02 3.78 -13.73
C VAL A 457 -36.95 5.12 -13.00
N VAL A 458 -35.74 5.66 -12.80
CA VAL A 458 -35.53 7.00 -12.24
C VAL A 458 -35.25 7.98 -13.37
N ILE A 459 -36.19 8.89 -13.67
CA ILE A 459 -36.01 9.93 -14.67
C ILE A 459 -36.05 11.30 -13.97
N ASP A 460 -34.96 12.04 -13.96
CA ASP A 460 -34.86 13.36 -13.30
C ASP A 460 -35.19 14.54 -14.29
N ARG A 461 -35.18 14.30 -15.60
CA ARG A 461 -35.56 15.30 -16.62
C ARG A 461 -36.23 14.67 -17.85
N LEU A 462 -37.42 15.06 -18.14
CA LEU A 462 -38.12 14.79 -19.41
C LEU A 462 -37.38 15.45 -20.57
N LYS A 463 -36.62 14.70 -21.35
CA LYS A 463 -36.35 14.97 -22.76
C LYS A 463 -36.35 13.65 -23.53
N GLY A 464 -37.50 13.37 -24.14
CA GLY A 464 -37.61 12.35 -25.19
C GLY A 464 -38.29 11.05 -24.74
N PHE A 465 -39.41 10.78 -25.39
CA PHE A 465 -40.15 9.52 -25.35
C PHE A 465 -39.26 8.34 -25.73
N VAL A 466 -39.19 7.31 -24.91
CA VAL A 466 -38.70 5.97 -25.30
C VAL A 466 -39.92 5.09 -25.57
N THR A 467 -40.15 4.80 -26.84
CA THR A 467 -41.17 3.84 -27.27
C THR A 467 -40.58 2.44 -27.28
N GLY A 468 -41.22 1.52 -26.56
CA GLY A 468 -41.06 0.07 -26.75
C GLY A 468 -40.23 -0.65 -25.73
N LEU A 469 -40.74 -0.79 -24.51
CA LEU A 469 -40.39 -1.83 -23.58
C LEU A 469 -41.64 -2.28 -22.83
N CYS A 470 -41.85 -3.58 -22.67
CA CYS A 470 -42.87 -4.10 -21.76
C CYS A 470 -42.53 -3.64 -20.35
N THR A 471 -43.27 -2.64 -19.85
CA THR A 471 -42.95 -1.90 -18.64
C THR A 471 -44.11 -1.91 -17.70
N VAL A 472 -43.95 -2.43 -16.52
CA VAL A 472 -44.55 -1.82 -15.35
C VAL A 472 -43.59 -0.70 -14.96
N THR A 473 -43.85 0.50 -15.48
CA THR A 473 -43.03 1.67 -15.23
C THR A 473 -43.57 2.34 -13.99
N VAL A 474 -42.86 2.26 -12.88
CA VAL A 474 -42.99 3.29 -11.85
C VAL A 474 -42.27 4.51 -12.44
N GLY A 475 -42.96 5.26 -13.23
CA GLY A 475 -42.42 6.49 -13.82
C GLY A 475 -42.34 7.57 -12.76
N ILE A 476 -41.12 8.04 -12.46
CA ILE A 476 -40.89 9.22 -11.63
C ILE A 476 -40.56 10.36 -12.60
N GLN A 477 -41.48 11.30 -12.75
CA GLN A 477 -41.24 12.56 -13.45
C GLN A 477 -40.59 13.59 -12.55
#